data_5709096f8b8ca5141e4465f0dcdec8d9
#
_entry.id   5709096f8b8ca5141e4465f0dcdec8d9
#
_cell.length_a   1.000
_cell.length_b   1.000
_cell.length_c   1.000
_cell.angle_alpha   90.00
_cell.angle_beta   90.00
_cell.angle_gamma   90.00
#
_symmetry.space_group_name_H-M   'P 1'
#
loop_
_entity.id
_entity.type
_entity.pdbx_description
1 polymer ?
#
loop_
_entity_poly.entity_id
_entity_poly.type
_entity_poly.pdbx_seq_one_letter_code
_entity_poly.pdbx_strand_id
1 'polypeptide(L)'
;MIRNGWRVLSHFFLAGIFLVLVQSSGFCAALSFQNDTFAFQNATVLKYKNGLPTLQRKLASDPANQYTRRCFVMSRSVVQFHKFARFDSRGPALDDKQLARRIRAVARHRPWASALPEDQRVVFPGYANLREMSKARREVFQKNLGSGFATYFRPSNARMFFQRGREYQDKTHANLDAALARGDLFVAYLSTYPRLSINHAVLIYARHPGHSESGTEHYLVYDPNHVEAPRELTWSPGERTFTYQKDIDFVGGPVRIYQAYGKWLQ
;
A
#
# COMPACT_ATOMS: atom_id res chain seq x y z
N MET A 1 -88.03 -2.13 20.00
CA MET A 1 -87.33 -3.04 19.07
C MET A 1 -86.02 -2.38 18.62
N ILE A 2 -84.91 -2.79 19.20
CA ILE A 2 -83.64 -2.14 18.99
C ILE A 2 -82.77 -3.21 18.28
N ARG A 3 -82.31 -2.92 17.04
CA ARG A 3 -81.39 -3.76 16.29
C ARG A 3 -79.96 -3.16 16.31
N ASN A 4 -79.08 -3.77 17.05
CA ASN A 4 -77.66 -3.45 17.10
C ASN A 4 -76.99 -3.93 15.85
N GLY A 5 -76.33 -3.04 15.09
CA GLY A 5 -75.39 -3.35 13.97
C GLY A 5 -73.96 -3.35 14.45
N TRP A 6 -73.31 -4.49 14.37
CA TRP A 6 -71.86 -4.63 14.64
C TRP A 6 -71.09 -4.31 13.38
N ARG A 7 -70.25 -3.28 13.45
CA ARG A 7 -69.25 -3.01 12.42
C ARG A 7 -67.96 -3.73 12.79
N VAL A 8 -67.59 -4.68 11.96
CA VAL A 8 -66.28 -5.33 12.02
C VAL A 8 -65.25 -4.45 11.32
N LEU A 9 -64.30 -3.91 12.07
CA LEU A 9 -63.12 -3.20 11.55
C LEU A 9 -62.05 -4.22 11.24
N SER A 10 -61.82 -4.45 9.94
CA SER A 10 -60.69 -5.26 9.45
C SER A 10 -59.42 -4.43 9.49
N HIS A 11 -58.48 -4.78 10.38
CA HIS A 11 -57.14 -4.20 10.42
C HIS A 11 -56.26 -4.98 9.44
N PHE A 12 -55.92 -4.36 8.31
CA PHE A 12 -54.86 -4.85 7.43
C PHE A 12 -53.50 -4.50 8.06
N PHE A 13 -52.81 -5.50 8.58
CA PHE A 13 -51.39 -5.39 8.94
C PHE A 13 -50.57 -5.49 7.65
N LEU A 14 -50.06 -4.38 7.16
CA LEU A 14 -49.02 -4.33 6.14
C LEU A 14 -47.66 -4.71 6.80
N ALA A 15 -47.25 -5.95 6.70
CA ALA A 15 -45.91 -6.38 7.07
C ALA A 15 -44.93 -5.86 6.01
N GLY A 16 -44.29 -4.74 6.28
CA GLY A 16 -43.19 -4.22 5.47
C GLY A 16 -41.97 -5.12 5.64
N ILE A 17 -41.65 -5.91 4.60
CA ILE A 17 -40.39 -6.66 4.53
C ILE A 17 -39.28 -5.65 4.29
N PHE A 18 -38.54 -5.29 5.36
CA PHE A 18 -37.30 -4.56 5.24
C PHE A 18 -36.22 -5.51 4.70
N LEU A 19 -35.97 -5.45 3.39
CA LEU A 19 -34.83 -6.11 2.77
C LEU A 19 -33.56 -5.38 3.22
N VAL A 20 -32.93 -5.84 4.28
CA VAL A 20 -31.58 -5.39 4.67
C VAL A 20 -30.61 -5.88 3.60
N LEU A 21 -30.28 -5.05 2.64
CA LEU A 21 -29.15 -5.25 1.75
C LEU A 21 -27.88 -5.20 2.60
N VAL A 22 -27.44 -6.37 3.06
CA VAL A 22 -26.09 -6.54 3.60
C VAL A 22 -25.14 -6.28 2.43
N GLN A 23 -24.66 -5.04 2.32
CA GLN A 23 -23.51 -4.75 1.47
C GLN A 23 -22.34 -5.56 2.04
N SER A 24 -22.02 -6.66 1.41
CA SER A 24 -20.78 -7.39 1.66
C SER A 24 -19.64 -6.43 1.32
N SER A 25 -19.10 -5.78 2.36
CA SER A 25 -17.83 -5.08 2.28
C SER A 25 -16.84 -6.12 1.77
N GLY A 26 -16.43 -6.00 0.51
CA GLY A 26 -15.49 -6.93 -0.08
C GLY A 26 -14.18 -6.87 0.70
N PHE A 27 -14.02 -7.77 1.67
CA PHE A 27 -12.73 -7.97 2.32
C PHE A 27 -11.75 -8.39 1.23
N CYS A 28 -10.75 -7.54 0.97
CA CYS A 28 -9.63 -7.92 0.14
C CYS A 28 -8.86 -9.04 0.89
N ALA A 29 -8.48 -10.11 0.20
CA ALA A 29 -7.61 -11.13 0.78
C ALA A 29 -6.34 -10.47 1.33
N ALA A 30 -5.70 -11.08 2.34
CA ALA A 30 -4.44 -10.56 2.86
C ALA A 30 -3.39 -10.47 1.74
N LEU A 31 -2.60 -9.40 1.70
CA LEU A 31 -1.54 -9.23 0.70
C LEU A 31 -0.47 -10.31 0.88
N SER A 32 -0.18 -11.02 -0.20
CA SER A 32 0.92 -11.97 -0.30
C SER A 32 2.14 -11.29 -0.90
N PHE A 33 3.25 -11.22 -0.16
CA PHE A 33 4.49 -10.67 -0.69
C PHE A 33 4.93 -11.37 -1.98
N GLN A 34 4.81 -12.69 -2.03
CA GLN A 34 5.26 -13.53 -3.14
C GLN A 34 4.39 -13.41 -4.40
N ASN A 35 3.13 -12.97 -4.24
CA ASN A 35 2.21 -12.89 -5.37
C ASN A 35 1.86 -11.46 -5.75
N ASP A 36 1.71 -10.57 -4.75
CA ASP A 36 1.06 -9.27 -4.93
C ASP A 36 2.05 -8.11 -5.01
N THR A 37 3.38 -8.39 -5.06
CA THR A 37 4.41 -7.36 -5.18
C THR A 37 5.13 -7.42 -6.52
N PHE A 38 5.84 -6.34 -6.89
CA PHE A 38 6.65 -6.33 -8.11
C PHE A 38 7.89 -7.22 -7.99
N ALA A 39 8.25 -7.89 -9.08
CA ALA A 39 9.47 -8.70 -9.19
C ALA A 39 10.71 -7.88 -9.61
N PHE A 40 10.57 -6.57 -9.84
CA PHE A 40 11.68 -5.68 -10.19
C PHE A 40 11.81 -4.57 -9.14
N GLN A 41 13.03 -4.13 -8.93
CA GLN A 41 13.35 -3.16 -7.90
C GLN A 41 13.34 -1.71 -8.41
N ASN A 42 13.13 -0.78 -7.49
CA ASN A 42 13.51 0.62 -7.61
C ASN A 42 14.99 0.73 -7.24
N ALA A 43 15.85 1.07 -8.20
CA ALA A 43 17.26 1.19 -7.93
C ALA A 43 17.56 2.40 -7.04
N THR A 44 18.35 2.20 -5.99
CA THR A 44 18.76 3.29 -5.12
C THR A 44 19.77 4.21 -5.82
N VAL A 45 19.61 5.52 -5.58
CA VAL A 45 20.60 6.53 -6.01
C VAL A 45 21.55 6.90 -4.88
N LEU A 46 21.38 6.32 -3.69
CA LEU A 46 22.18 6.59 -2.53
C LEU A 46 23.19 5.45 -2.30
N LYS A 47 24.40 5.82 -1.97
CA LYS A 47 25.41 4.93 -1.36
C LYS A 47 25.80 5.50 -0.02
N TYR A 48 26.09 4.63 0.93
CA TYR A 48 26.59 5.06 2.23
C TYR A 48 28.12 5.03 2.21
N LYS A 49 28.73 6.16 2.55
CA LYS A 49 30.17 6.28 2.81
C LYS A 49 30.34 6.78 4.23
N ASN A 50 31.01 5.99 5.07
CA ASN A 50 31.20 6.29 6.50
C ASN A 50 29.87 6.63 7.24
N GLY A 51 28.80 5.86 6.96
CA GLY A 51 27.48 6.06 7.56
C GLY A 51 26.69 7.27 7.03
N LEU A 52 27.21 8.01 6.05
CA LEU A 52 26.54 9.16 5.44
C LEU A 52 26.03 8.85 4.03
N PRO A 53 24.80 9.24 3.69
CA PRO A 53 24.27 9.05 2.34
C PRO A 53 25.02 9.94 1.35
N THR A 54 25.47 9.33 0.28
CA THR A 54 26.16 9.99 -0.83
C THR A 54 25.44 9.68 -2.13
N LEU A 55 25.10 10.71 -2.90
CA LEU A 55 24.48 10.52 -4.21
C LEU A 55 25.48 9.86 -5.18
N GLN A 56 25.01 8.80 -5.82
CA GLN A 56 25.72 8.20 -6.94
C GLN A 56 25.58 9.12 -8.16
N ARG A 57 26.66 9.76 -8.58
CA ARG A 57 26.68 10.63 -9.76
C ARG A 57 26.58 9.85 -11.07
N LYS A 58 27.07 8.59 -11.09
CA LYS A 58 26.94 7.67 -12.23
C LYS A 58 26.07 6.51 -11.79
N LEU A 59 24.84 6.46 -12.28
CA LEU A 59 24.05 5.23 -12.26
C LEU A 59 24.78 4.20 -13.11
N ALA A 60 24.77 2.93 -12.68
CA ALA A 60 25.32 1.85 -13.46
C ALA A 60 24.76 1.89 -14.88
N SER A 61 25.58 1.52 -15.86
CA SER A 61 25.19 1.44 -17.28
C SER A 61 24.08 0.40 -17.54
N ASP A 62 23.85 -0.50 -16.58
CA ASP A 62 22.80 -1.51 -16.63
C ASP A 62 21.41 -0.83 -16.61
N PRO A 63 20.58 -1.03 -17.63
CA PRO A 63 19.20 -0.51 -17.68
C PRO A 63 18.35 -0.92 -16.47
N ALA A 64 18.66 -2.08 -15.85
CA ALA A 64 18.00 -2.53 -14.63
C ALA A 64 18.17 -1.56 -13.46
N ASN A 65 19.27 -0.83 -13.41
CA ASN A 65 19.61 0.13 -12.36
C ASN A 65 19.21 1.58 -12.70
N GLN A 66 18.52 1.79 -13.82
CA GLN A 66 18.05 3.13 -14.22
C GLN A 66 16.64 3.47 -13.73
N TYR A 67 15.86 2.47 -13.29
CA TYR A 67 14.53 2.70 -12.72
C TYR A 67 14.64 3.17 -11.28
N THR A 68 14.86 4.47 -11.09
CA THR A 68 15.15 5.11 -9.82
C THR A 68 14.06 6.10 -9.39
N ARG A 69 14.03 6.49 -8.11
CA ARG A 69 13.10 7.48 -7.54
C ARG A 69 11.63 7.10 -7.77
N ARG A 70 11.32 5.82 -7.68
CA ARG A 70 9.98 5.26 -7.94
C ARG A 70 9.35 4.59 -6.70
N CYS A 71 9.97 4.68 -5.53
CA CYS A 71 9.49 4.04 -4.32
C CYS A 71 8.02 4.38 -4.00
N PHE A 72 7.64 5.66 -4.06
CA PHE A 72 6.25 6.08 -3.87
C PHE A 72 5.29 5.49 -4.92
N VAL A 73 5.71 5.47 -6.18
CA VAL A 73 4.89 4.93 -7.28
C VAL A 73 4.69 3.44 -7.08
N MET A 74 5.76 2.70 -6.80
CA MET A 74 5.70 1.25 -6.65
C MET A 74 4.87 0.84 -5.43
N SER A 75 5.12 1.46 -4.25
CA SER A 75 4.32 1.19 -3.05
C SER A 75 2.83 1.48 -3.26
N ARG A 76 2.51 2.62 -3.88
CA ARG A 76 1.13 2.96 -4.26
C ARG A 76 0.54 1.95 -5.23
N SER A 77 1.30 1.55 -6.25
CA SER A 77 0.79 0.67 -7.29
C SER A 77 0.52 -0.73 -6.77
N VAL A 78 1.30 -1.25 -5.82
CA VAL A 78 0.97 -2.52 -5.16
C VAL A 78 -0.42 -2.43 -4.52
N VAL A 79 -0.72 -1.36 -3.78
CA VAL A 79 -2.07 -1.14 -3.21
C VAL A 79 -3.14 -1.09 -4.29
N GLN A 80 -2.87 -0.40 -5.40
CA GLN A 80 -3.82 -0.27 -6.50
C GLN A 80 -4.08 -1.61 -7.20
N PHE A 81 -3.03 -2.39 -7.48
CA PHE A 81 -3.20 -3.72 -8.08
C PHE A 81 -3.94 -4.67 -7.15
N HIS A 82 -3.62 -4.67 -5.86
CA HIS A 82 -4.30 -5.48 -4.87
C HIS A 82 -5.82 -5.20 -4.80
N LYS A 83 -6.22 -3.94 -4.92
CA LYS A 83 -7.63 -3.50 -4.79
C LYS A 83 -8.42 -3.54 -6.11
N PHE A 84 -7.76 -3.35 -7.25
CA PHE A 84 -8.42 -3.03 -8.51
C PHE A 84 -8.05 -3.96 -9.67
N ALA A 85 -7.10 -4.88 -9.49
CA ALA A 85 -6.73 -5.87 -10.48
C ALA A 85 -7.24 -7.27 -10.13
N ARG A 86 -7.48 -8.08 -11.16
CA ARG A 86 -7.74 -9.51 -11.07
C ARG A 86 -6.90 -10.23 -12.09
N PHE A 87 -6.27 -11.32 -11.69
CA PHE A 87 -5.42 -12.14 -12.55
C PHE A 87 -6.16 -13.39 -12.98
N ASP A 88 -5.94 -13.82 -14.23
CA ASP A 88 -6.52 -15.04 -14.80
C ASP A 88 -5.46 -15.78 -15.63
N SER A 89 -4.86 -16.79 -15.04
CA SER A 89 -3.77 -17.55 -15.67
C SER A 89 -4.21 -18.36 -16.90
N ARG A 90 -5.51 -18.59 -17.09
CA ARG A 90 -6.06 -19.43 -18.17
C ARG A 90 -6.28 -18.67 -19.48
N GLY A 91 -6.34 -17.35 -19.43
CA GLY A 91 -6.56 -16.54 -20.62
C GLY A 91 -5.27 -16.31 -21.43
N PRO A 92 -5.38 -15.91 -22.70
CA PRO A 92 -4.21 -15.56 -23.52
C PRO A 92 -3.57 -14.27 -22.99
N ALA A 93 -2.23 -14.24 -22.94
CA ALA A 93 -1.50 -13.04 -22.56
C ALA A 93 -1.77 -11.88 -23.52
N LEU A 94 -1.91 -10.68 -22.96
CA LEU A 94 -2.14 -9.45 -23.71
C LEU A 94 -0.88 -8.99 -24.45
N ASP A 95 -1.07 -8.33 -25.58
CA ASP A 95 0.00 -7.56 -26.22
C ASP A 95 0.41 -6.35 -25.34
N ASP A 96 1.55 -5.72 -25.64
CA ASP A 96 2.08 -4.60 -24.88
C ASP A 96 1.15 -3.39 -24.81
N LYS A 97 0.45 -3.09 -25.90
CA LYS A 97 -0.48 -1.95 -25.99
C LYS A 97 -1.73 -2.17 -25.12
N GLN A 98 -2.25 -3.37 -25.15
CA GLN A 98 -3.41 -3.77 -24.33
C GLN A 98 -3.02 -3.81 -22.85
N LEU A 99 -1.87 -4.42 -22.52
CA LEU A 99 -1.34 -4.49 -21.17
C LEU A 99 -1.10 -3.08 -20.61
N ALA A 100 -0.45 -2.21 -21.36
CA ALA A 100 -0.21 -0.82 -20.96
C ALA A 100 -1.50 -0.06 -20.65
N ARG A 101 -2.57 -0.28 -21.45
CA ARG A 101 -3.89 0.33 -21.17
C ARG A 101 -4.47 -0.13 -19.84
N ARG A 102 -4.40 -1.44 -19.54
CA ARG A 102 -4.93 -2.00 -18.29
C ARG A 102 -4.10 -1.58 -17.08
N ILE A 103 -2.77 -1.54 -17.18
CA ILE A 103 -1.89 -1.00 -16.12
C ILE A 103 -2.29 0.44 -15.79
N ARG A 104 -2.46 1.30 -16.80
CA ARG A 104 -2.89 2.68 -16.60
C ARG A 104 -4.30 2.78 -16.05
N ALA A 105 -5.21 1.87 -16.40
CA ALA A 105 -6.55 1.83 -15.81
C ALA A 105 -6.49 1.57 -14.31
N VAL A 106 -5.72 0.57 -13.86
CA VAL A 106 -5.49 0.31 -12.44
C VAL A 106 -4.81 1.52 -11.75
N ALA A 107 -3.75 2.07 -12.35
CA ALA A 107 -2.97 3.18 -11.78
C ALA A 107 -3.75 4.51 -11.65
N ARG A 108 -4.90 4.66 -12.30
CA ARG A 108 -5.79 5.83 -12.17
C ARG A 108 -6.66 5.80 -10.93
N HIS A 109 -6.90 4.63 -10.35
CA HIS A 109 -7.68 4.54 -9.12
C HIS A 109 -6.94 5.19 -7.95
N ARG A 110 -7.70 5.80 -7.06
CA ARG A 110 -7.14 6.38 -5.83
C ARG A 110 -6.75 5.24 -4.88
N PRO A 111 -5.51 5.17 -4.37
CA PRO A 111 -5.08 4.06 -3.50
C PRO A 111 -5.87 3.97 -2.19
N TRP A 112 -6.48 5.08 -1.74
CA TRP A 112 -7.34 5.12 -0.56
C TRP A 112 -8.82 4.83 -0.83
N ALA A 113 -9.21 4.60 -2.10
CA ALA A 113 -10.56 4.14 -2.42
C ALA A 113 -10.77 2.70 -1.94
N SER A 114 -12.03 2.36 -1.68
CA SER A 114 -12.42 0.98 -1.37
C SER A 114 -12.06 0.05 -2.52
N ALA A 115 -11.73 -1.21 -2.20
CA ALA A 115 -11.49 -2.22 -3.21
C ALA A 115 -12.76 -2.43 -4.05
N LEU A 116 -12.57 -2.66 -5.35
CA LEU A 116 -13.69 -3.05 -6.21
C LEU A 116 -14.09 -4.51 -5.94
N PRO A 117 -15.38 -4.84 -6.08
CA PRO A 117 -15.82 -6.22 -6.22
C PRO A 117 -14.99 -6.94 -7.30
N GLU A 118 -14.77 -8.24 -7.13
CA GLU A 118 -13.84 -8.99 -7.99
C GLU A 118 -14.25 -8.96 -9.47
N ASP A 119 -15.54 -9.02 -9.75
CA ASP A 119 -16.12 -8.94 -11.10
C ASP A 119 -15.93 -7.58 -11.79
N GLN A 120 -15.71 -6.50 -11.01
CA GLN A 120 -15.49 -5.14 -11.52
C GLN A 120 -14.00 -4.77 -11.66
N ARG A 121 -13.10 -5.65 -11.20
CA ARG A 121 -11.66 -5.40 -11.28
C ARG A 121 -11.14 -5.53 -12.70
N VAL A 122 -10.06 -4.80 -12.99
CA VAL A 122 -9.36 -4.89 -14.28
C VAL A 122 -8.71 -6.27 -14.40
N VAL A 123 -9.10 -7.04 -15.39
CA VAL A 123 -8.62 -8.42 -15.61
C VAL A 123 -7.29 -8.42 -16.35
N PHE A 124 -6.34 -9.21 -15.86
CA PHE A 124 -5.03 -9.47 -16.47
C PHE A 124 -4.92 -10.96 -16.83
N PRO A 125 -5.33 -11.35 -18.06
CA PRO A 125 -5.25 -12.74 -18.49
C PRO A 125 -3.81 -13.16 -18.81
N GLY A 126 -3.52 -14.46 -18.71
CA GLY A 126 -2.22 -15.06 -19.02
C GLY A 126 -1.20 -14.96 -17.89
N TYR A 127 -1.60 -14.51 -16.69
CA TYR A 127 -0.72 -14.42 -15.52
C TYR A 127 -1.47 -14.81 -14.26
N ALA A 128 -0.80 -15.51 -13.34
CA ALA A 128 -1.40 -15.93 -12.08
C ALA A 128 -1.44 -14.80 -11.03
N ASN A 129 -0.51 -13.84 -11.09
CA ASN A 129 -0.37 -12.78 -10.09
C ASN A 129 0.47 -11.60 -10.60
N LEU A 130 0.55 -10.53 -9.78
CA LEU A 130 1.31 -9.33 -10.11
C LEU A 130 2.81 -9.61 -10.27
N ARG A 131 3.37 -10.46 -9.40
CA ARG A 131 4.81 -10.74 -9.41
C ARG A 131 5.23 -11.45 -10.69
N GLU A 132 4.50 -12.48 -11.10
CA GLU A 132 4.73 -13.18 -12.36
C GLU A 132 4.63 -12.22 -13.55
N MET A 133 3.53 -11.47 -13.66
CA MET A 133 3.32 -10.53 -14.75
C MET A 133 4.41 -9.45 -14.80
N SER A 134 4.79 -8.90 -13.65
CA SER A 134 5.81 -7.85 -13.59
C SER A 134 7.23 -8.36 -13.89
N LYS A 135 7.50 -9.64 -13.62
CA LYS A 135 8.73 -10.31 -14.03
C LYS A 135 8.80 -10.47 -15.56
N ALA A 136 7.72 -10.96 -16.15
CA ALA A 136 7.65 -11.22 -17.60
C ALA A 136 7.60 -9.93 -18.44
N ARG A 137 6.98 -8.87 -17.93
CA ARG A 137 6.65 -7.65 -18.70
C ARG A 137 7.17 -6.37 -18.02
N ARG A 138 8.36 -6.44 -17.42
CA ARG A 138 9.00 -5.37 -16.64
C ARG A 138 8.96 -4.00 -17.31
N GLU A 139 9.38 -3.91 -18.55
CA GLU A 139 9.46 -2.62 -19.27
C GLU A 139 8.10 -1.96 -19.45
N VAL A 140 7.06 -2.77 -19.74
CA VAL A 140 5.70 -2.25 -19.90
C VAL A 140 5.23 -1.64 -18.58
N PHE A 141 5.51 -2.29 -17.44
CA PHE A 141 5.21 -1.73 -16.13
C PHE A 141 5.95 -0.42 -15.88
N GLN A 142 7.27 -0.43 -16.02
CA GLN A 142 8.13 0.73 -15.75
C GLN A 142 7.69 1.98 -16.55
N LYS A 143 7.25 1.79 -17.80
CA LYS A 143 6.76 2.87 -18.66
C LYS A 143 5.34 3.36 -18.31
N ASN A 144 4.50 2.53 -17.62
CA ASN A 144 3.07 2.79 -17.48
C ASN A 144 2.55 2.95 -16.03
N LEU A 145 3.36 2.71 -15.00
CA LEU A 145 2.98 2.95 -13.59
C LEU A 145 2.84 4.45 -13.25
N GLY A 146 3.28 5.32 -14.12
CA GLY A 146 3.24 6.77 -13.92
C GLY A 146 4.46 7.32 -13.18
N SER A 147 4.34 8.58 -12.76
CA SER A 147 5.41 9.33 -12.09
C SER A 147 5.10 9.54 -10.61
N GLY A 148 6.13 9.45 -9.77
CA GLY A 148 6.08 9.85 -8.36
C GLY A 148 6.32 11.34 -8.12
N PHE A 149 6.64 12.11 -9.18
CA PHE A 149 7.05 13.50 -9.07
C PHE A 149 6.03 14.36 -8.30
N ALA A 150 4.75 14.25 -8.66
CA ALA A 150 3.68 14.98 -7.98
C ALA A 150 3.55 14.62 -6.48
N THR A 151 4.01 13.44 -6.07
CA THR A 151 3.98 13.02 -4.66
C THR A 151 4.95 13.81 -3.81
N TYR A 152 6.11 14.20 -4.34
CA TYR A 152 7.10 14.99 -3.62
C TYR A 152 6.62 16.40 -3.29
N PHE A 153 5.71 16.94 -4.09
CA PHE A 153 5.15 18.30 -3.90
C PHE A 153 3.83 18.32 -3.11
N ARG A 154 3.37 17.18 -2.62
CA ARG A 154 2.16 17.16 -1.78
C ARG A 154 2.46 17.81 -0.42
N PRO A 155 1.56 18.67 0.08
CA PRO A 155 1.71 19.31 1.40
C PRO A 155 1.91 18.28 2.52
N SER A 156 1.36 17.08 2.36
CA SER A 156 1.54 15.96 3.28
C SER A 156 3.01 15.56 3.49
N ASN A 157 3.84 15.67 2.47
CA ASN A 157 5.27 15.36 2.58
C ASN A 157 6.04 16.45 3.33
N ALA A 158 5.50 17.67 3.38
CA ALA A 158 6.05 18.74 4.21
C ALA A 158 5.91 18.49 5.72
N ARG A 159 5.05 17.55 6.14
CA ARG A 159 4.88 17.17 7.56
C ARG A 159 6.18 16.76 8.22
N MET A 160 7.11 16.15 7.47
CA MET A 160 8.41 15.77 8.02
C MET A 160 9.20 16.94 8.60
N PHE A 161 8.92 18.17 8.18
CA PHE A 161 9.56 19.38 8.72
C PHE A 161 8.91 19.90 10.00
N PHE A 162 7.62 19.61 10.22
CA PHE A 162 6.83 20.19 11.30
C PHE A 162 6.35 19.16 12.33
N GLN A 163 5.92 17.98 11.89
CA GLN A 163 5.31 16.95 12.75
C GLN A 163 6.31 15.83 13.03
N ARG A 164 7.26 16.07 13.93
CA ARG A 164 8.40 15.18 14.21
C ARG A 164 8.40 14.55 15.58
N GLY A 165 7.52 15.04 16.46
CA GLY A 165 7.49 14.64 17.86
C GLY A 165 7.00 13.21 18.07
N ARG A 166 7.30 12.67 19.26
CA ARG A 166 6.85 11.33 19.68
C ARG A 166 5.32 11.20 19.66
N GLU A 167 4.61 12.24 20.06
CA GLU A 167 3.14 12.25 20.00
C GLU A 167 2.59 12.03 18.59
N TYR A 168 3.23 12.63 17.57
CA TYR A 168 2.85 12.37 16.18
C TYR A 168 3.15 10.93 15.77
N GLN A 169 4.26 10.35 16.24
CA GLN A 169 4.60 8.95 15.95
C GLN A 169 3.63 7.98 16.65
N ASP A 170 3.16 8.27 17.87
CA ASP A 170 2.10 7.50 18.51
C ASP A 170 0.81 7.50 17.70
N LYS A 171 0.38 8.67 17.22
CA LYS A 171 -0.80 8.77 16.35
C LYS A 171 -0.62 7.99 15.05
N THR A 172 0.58 8.04 14.49
CA THR A 172 0.91 7.30 13.27
C THR A 172 0.87 5.79 13.53
N HIS A 173 1.41 5.34 14.66
CA HIS A 173 1.35 3.95 15.09
C HIS A 173 -0.11 3.49 15.28
N ALA A 174 -0.92 4.24 16.03
CA ALA A 174 -2.34 3.91 16.21
C ALA A 174 -3.11 3.86 14.87
N ASN A 175 -2.80 4.74 13.92
CA ASN A 175 -3.38 4.72 12.58
C ASN A 175 -2.94 3.49 11.76
N LEU A 176 -1.67 3.10 11.88
CA LEU A 176 -1.13 1.89 11.26
C LEU A 176 -1.85 0.65 11.78
N ASP A 177 -1.96 0.53 13.09
CA ASP A 177 -2.64 -0.60 13.73
C ASP A 177 -4.11 -0.69 13.35
N ALA A 178 -4.81 0.43 13.39
CA ALA A 178 -6.20 0.49 12.98
C ALA A 178 -6.38 0.15 11.49
N ALA A 179 -5.43 0.52 10.63
CA ALA A 179 -5.46 0.15 9.22
C ALA A 179 -5.27 -1.35 9.02
N LEU A 180 -4.23 -1.94 9.63
CA LEU A 180 -3.95 -3.37 9.53
C LEU A 180 -5.06 -4.24 10.15
N ALA A 181 -5.67 -3.78 11.27
CA ALA A 181 -6.82 -4.47 11.88
C ALA A 181 -8.05 -4.53 10.97
N ARG A 182 -8.21 -3.57 10.06
CA ARG A 182 -9.27 -3.58 9.03
C ARG A 182 -8.89 -4.33 7.76
N GLY A 183 -7.68 -4.89 7.68
CA GLY A 183 -7.14 -5.48 6.45
C GLY A 183 -6.71 -4.43 5.41
N ASP A 184 -6.55 -3.16 5.81
CA ASP A 184 -6.05 -2.11 4.95
C ASP A 184 -4.52 -2.17 4.84
N LEU A 185 -4.01 -1.65 3.72
CA LEU A 185 -2.58 -1.50 3.47
C LEU A 185 -2.11 -0.09 3.82
N PHE A 186 -0.92 0.03 4.41
CA PHE A 186 -0.40 1.30 4.90
C PHE A 186 0.87 1.71 4.14
N VAL A 187 0.76 2.67 3.21
CA VAL A 187 1.94 3.24 2.57
C VAL A 187 2.58 4.23 3.52
N ALA A 188 3.81 3.92 3.90
CA ALA A 188 4.62 4.72 4.82
C ALA A 188 5.71 5.49 4.08
N TYR A 189 5.87 6.76 4.42
CA TYR A 189 7.03 7.54 4.07
C TYR A 189 7.99 7.55 5.25
N LEU A 190 9.19 7.00 5.04
CA LEU A 190 10.26 6.93 6.04
C LEU A 190 11.19 8.13 5.90
N SER A 191 11.51 8.78 7.01
CA SER A 191 12.44 9.92 7.05
C SER A 191 13.23 9.94 8.35
N THR A 192 14.41 10.54 8.31
CA THR A 192 15.23 10.89 9.48
C THR A 192 15.44 12.39 9.53
N TYR A 193 15.61 12.94 10.72
CA TYR A 193 15.86 14.37 10.92
C TYR A 193 16.76 14.57 12.16
N PRO A 194 17.67 15.56 12.19
CA PRO A 194 17.92 16.61 11.18
C PRO A 194 18.70 16.13 9.95
N ARG A 195 19.37 14.99 10.02
CA ARG A 195 20.06 14.42 8.86
C ARG A 195 19.11 13.51 8.10
N LEU A 196 18.84 13.86 6.85
CA LEU A 196 18.05 13.01 5.95
C LEU A 196 18.91 11.83 5.48
N SER A 197 19.05 10.80 6.32
CA SER A 197 19.73 9.56 5.95
C SER A 197 18.82 8.58 5.21
N ILE A 198 17.52 8.77 5.32
CA ILE A 198 16.51 8.04 4.52
C ILE A 198 15.42 9.01 4.08
N ASN A 199 14.98 8.86 2.83
CA ASN A 199 13.83 9.52 2.22
C ASN A 199 13.21 8.49 1.28
N HIS A 200 12.34 7.63 1.83
CA HIS A 200 11.92 6.42 1.16
C HIS A 200 10.46 6.10 1.45
N ALA A 201 9.77 5.52 0.46
CA ALA A 201 8.41 5.04 0.64
C ALA A 201 8.37 3.52 0.57
N VAL A 202 7.68 2.94 1.54
CA VAL A 202 7.47 1.49 1.67
C VAL A 202 5.99 1.18 1.90
N LEU A 203 5.60 -0.07 1.78
CA LEU A 203 4.25 -0.54 2.07
C LEU A 203 4.28 -1.50 3.27
N ILE A 204 3.67 -1.08 4.37
CA ILE A 204 3.43 -1.95 5.52
C ILE A 204 2.14 -2.72 5.26
N TYR A 205 2.19 -4.05 5.30
CA TYR A 205 1.07 -4.87 4.87
C TYR A 205 0.58 -5.89 5.91
N ALA A 206 1.38 -6.19 6.95
CA ALA A 206 0.97 -7.09 8.03
C ALA A 206 1.78 -6.83 9.30
N ARG A 207 1.25 -7.27 10.44
CA ARG A 207 2.04 -7.51 11.66
C ARG A 207 2.82 -8.81 11.49
N HIS A 208 4.04 -8.85 11.99
CA HIS A 208 4.84 -10.09 12.01
C HIS A 208 4.29 -11.01 13.10
N PRO A 209 3.88 -12.24 12.79
CA PRO A 209 3.42 -13.18 13.81
C PRO A 209 4.60 -13.60 14.71
N GLY A 210 4.44 -13.53 16.01
CA GLY A 210 5.29 -14.23 16.98
C GLY A 210 6.48 -13.48 17.57
N HIS A 211 6.60 -12.15 17.42
CA HIS A 211 7.68 -11.38 18.05
C HIS A 211 7.13 -10.32 19.01
N SER A 212 7.02 -10.65 20.28
CA SER A 212 6.70 -9.69 21.36
C SER A 212 7.39 -10.03 22.68
N GLU A 213 8.62 -10.51 22.63
CA GLU A 213 9.34 -10.84 23.89
C GLU A 213 9.74 -9.60 24.70
N SER A 214 9.76 -8.40 24.09
CA SER A 214 10.16 -7.15 24.74
C SER A 214 9.11 -6.03 24.68
N GLY A 215 7.86 -6.34 24.35
CA GLY A 215 6.84 -5.33 24.07
C GLY A 215 7.06 -4.56 22.77
N THR A 216 8.09 -4.88 22.00
CA THR A 216 8.34 -4.32 20.67
C THR A 216 7.41 -4.98 19.64
N GLU A 217 6.75 -4.18 18.84
CA GLU A 217 5.88 -4.65 17.77
C GLU A 217 6.63 -4.70 16.45
N HIS A 218 6.39 -5.75 15.65
CA HIS A 218 7.07 -6.01 14.40
C HIS A 218 6.08 -6.01 13.24
N TYR A 219 6.48 -5.40 12.12
CA TYR A 219 5.66 -5.25 10.93
C TYR A 219 6.40 -5.73 9.69
N LEU A 220 5.68 -6.45 8.82
CA LEU A 220 6.18 -6.87 7.51
C LEU A 220 5.98 -5.75 6.49
N VAL A 221 7.04 -5.51 5.74
CA VAL A 221 7.14 -4.39 4.82
C VAL A 221 7.52 -4.87 3.41
N TYR A 222 6.78 -4.43 2.40
CA TYR A 222 7.27 -4.44 1.03
C TYR A 222 8.08 -3.17 0.80
N ASP A 223 9.37 -3.35 0.54
CA ASP A 223 10.29 -2.29 0.15
C ASP A 223 10.56 -2.38 -1.35
N PRO A 224 10.22 -1.35 -2.15
CA PRO A 224 10.49 -1.34 -3.58
C PRO A 224 11.96 -1.45 -3.97
N ASN A 225 12.89 -1.14 -3.07
CA ASN A 225 14.33 -1.29 -3.31
C ASN A 225 14.82 -2.73 -3.08
N HIS A 226 14.02 -3.54 -2.36
CA HIS A 226 14.38 -4.88 -1.90
C HIS A 226 13.23 -5.85 -2.16
N VAL A 227 13.19 -6.41 -3.36
CA VAL A 227 12.05 -7.22 -3.84
C VAL A 227 12.20 -8.72 -3.59
N GLU A 228 13.31 -9.14 -2.98
CA GLU A 228 13.63 -10.57 -2.77
C GLU A 228 12.87 -11.14 -1.57
N ALA A 229 12.76 -10.35 -0.49
CA ALA A 229 12.12 -10.74 0.76
C ALA A 229 11.45 -9.56 1.45
N PRO A 230 10.44 -9.80 2.30
CA PRO A 230 9.88 -8.76 3.15
C PRO A 230 10.97 -8.12 4.01
N ARG A 231 10.81 -6.82 4.27
CA ARG A 231 11.60 -6.06 5.23
C ARG A 231 10.85 -5.94 6.54
N GLU A 232 11.55 -5.52 7.56
CA GLU A 232 11.01 -5.37 8.89
C GLU A 232 11.06 -3.91 9.35
N LEU A 233 9.93 -3.49 9.92
CA LEU A 233 9.78 -2.25 10.66
C LEU A 233 9.35 -2.62 12.09
N THR A 234 9.93 -1.97 13.09
CA THR A 234 9.55 -2.19 14.48
C THR A 234 9.02 -0.93 15.12
N TRP A 235 8.17 -1.11 16.12
CA TRP A 235 7.71 -0.04 17.01
C TRP A 235 8.06 -0.38 18.46
N SER A 236 8.72 0.55 19.15
CA SER A 236 9.02 0.46 20.57
C SER A 236 8.07 1.38 21.35
N PRO A 237 7.09 0.83 22.11
CA PRO A 237 6.18 1.64 22.92
C PRO A 237 6.91 2.46 24.00
N GLY A 238 7.95 1.90 24.61
CA GLY A 238 8.73 2.58 25.64
C GLY A 238 9.49 3.80 25.10
N GLU A 239 10.05 3.71 23.91
CA GLU A 239 10.77 4.80 23.26
C GLU A 239 9.86 5.69 22.40
N ARG A 240 8.65 5.23 22.10
CA ARG A 240 7.67 5.89 21.20
C ARG A 240 8.29 6.20 19.84
N THR A 241 8.98 5.18 19.27
CA THR A 241 9.75 5.36 18.04
C THR A 241 9.66 4.12 17.15
N PHE A 242 9.71 4.36 15.84
CA PHE A 242 9.89 3.30 14.86
C PHE A 242 11.36 3.08 14.57
N THR A 243 11.72 1.83 14.27
CA THR A 243 13.06 1.46 13.79
C THR A 243 12.92 0.68 12.49
N TYR A 244 13.72 1.05 11.49
CA TYR A 244 13.79 0.33 10.22
C TYR A 244 15.10 -0.44 10.13
N GLN A 245 15.05 -1.65 9.60
CA GLN A 245 16.22 -2.54 9.53
C GLN A 245 17.34 -1.96 8.67
N LYS A 246 18.57 -2.34 9.00
CA LYS A 246 19.76 -1.99 8.21
C LYS A 246 19.72 -2.67 6.84
N ASP A 247 20.19 -1.93 5.82
CA ASP A 247 20.39 -2.44 4.48
C ASP A 247 21.54 -1.73 3.75
N ILE A 248 21.78 -2.09 2.48
CA ILE A 248 22.81 -1.47 1.63
C ILE A 248 22.57 0.02 1.39
N ASP A 249 21.30 0.45 1.43
CA ASP A 249 20.88 1.82 1.18
C ASP A 249 20.31 2.52 2.42
N PHE A 250 20.43 1.91 3.60
CA PHE A 250 20.11 2.50 4.89
C PHE A 250 20.93 1.87 6.03
N VAL A 251 21.50 2.71 6.87
CA VAL A 251 22.35 2.26 7.99
C VAL A 251 21.61 1.53 9.10
N GLY A 252 20.27 1.52 9.05
CA GLY A 252 19.42 1.00 10.11
C GLY A 252 19.22 2.01 11.24
N GLY A 253 18.21 1.73 12.09
CA GLY A 253 17.96 2.50 13.29
C GLY A 253 16.69 3.34 13.25
N PRO A 254 16.55 4.29 14.18
CA PRO A 254 15.33 5.08 14.37
C PRO A 254 14.91 5.87 13.12
N VAL A 255 13.63 5.75 12.76
CA VAL A 255 13.01 6.48 11.66
C VAL A 255 11.72 7.14 12.12
N ARG A 256 11.28 8.15 11.38
CA ARG A 256 9.94 8.73 11.50
C ARG A 256 9.10 8.30 10.34
N ILE A 257 7.85 7.97 10.64
CA ILE A 257 6.89 7.47 9.67
C ILE A 257 5.78 8.51 9.48
N TYR A 258 5.42 8.68 8.22
CA TYR A 258 4.30 9.51 7.79
C TYR A 258 3.42 8.70 6.85
N GLN A 259 2.12 8.64 7.11
CA GLN A 259 1.21 7.98 6.19
C GLN A 259 1.18 8.72 4.86
N ALA A 260 1.53 8.03 3.78
CA ALA A 260 1.34 8.50 2.42
C ALA A 260 0.03 7.92 1.85
N TYR A 261 -0.64 8.68 0.97
CA TYR A 261 -1.87 8.23 0.30
C TYR A 261 -3.04 7.85 1.24
N GLY A 262 -3.13 8.43 2.43
CA GLY A 262 -4.30 8.33 3.30
C GLY A 262 -5.41 9.30 2.89
N LYS A 263 -6.64 9.08 3.40
CA LYS A 263 -7.82 9.94 3.10
C LYS A 263 -7.59 11.43 3.36
N TRP A 264 -6.78 11.75 4.36
CA TRP A 264 -6.50 13.13 4.79
C TRP A 264 -5.35 13.80 4.02
N LEU A 265 -4.87 13.17 2.97
CA LEU A 265 -3.78 13.65 2.11
C LEU A 265 -4.28 14.02 0.70
N GLN A 266 -5.58 14.24 0.61
CA GLN A 266 -6.22 14.65 -0.64
C GLN A 266 -5.93 16.11 -0.97
#